data_38066cb7f0f090e49f6278625922c870
#
_entry.id   38066cb7f0f090e49f6278625922c870
#
_cell.length_a   1.000
_cell.length_b   1.000
_cell.length_c   1.000
_cell.angle_alpha   90.00
_cell.angle_beta   90.00
_cell.angle_gamma   90.00
#
_symmetry.space_group_name_H-M   'P 1'
#
loop_
_entity.id
_entity.type
_entity.pdbx_description
1 polymer ?
#
loop_
_entity_poly.entity_id
_entity_poly.type
_entity_poly.pdbx_seq_one_letter_code
_entity_poly.pdbx_strand_id
1 'polypeptide(L)'
;MRYEERKRAGSGPKSVRRLHLTKCSSRARYLVAFTILLVGAAALAQSLYKYQDENGEWIFTDMPPEDQQAAEIRDLPTGSKPPSVSVSTRIVDREFQFIAKNDYYAPVEVVLALDELTNVRHPTADQVMRWVVDPRSEMILLGLTTTGTDPEPAARFRFMSLFGDPRSRHDPPRPYRAPFPVAASYNITQAYPYGVTHDTADSRYAVDIAMPVGTDIHAARGGIVFEVASTNFRGGTDPDRDAASANIVRILHDDGTHAVYAHLNWNSIRVKPGDTVERGQYIADSGNTGFTSGPHLHFAVLQNVGMRIESVPVVFEGPDSRGIEPAMGQVLTAY
;
A
#
# COMPACT_ATOMS: atom_id res chain seq x y z
N MET A 1 -14.89 51.09 -30.15
CA MET A 1 -16.34 51.28 -30.21
C MET A 1 -16.87 50.74 -28.90
N ARG A 2 -17.03 51.56 -27.86
CA ARG A 2 -18.20 52.33 -27.44
C ARG A 2 -19.38 51.42 -27.18
N TYR A 3 -19.67 51.29 -25.84
CA TYR A 3 -20.86 51.71 -25.07
C TYR A 3 -22.01 50.68 -25.14
N GLU A 4 -22.76 50.33 -24.09
CA GLU A 4 -23.35 51.13 -23.03
C GLU A 4 -23.86 50.25 -21.88
N GLU A 5 -23.75 50.83 -20.67
CA GLU A 5 -24.44 50.45 -19.43
C GLU A 5 -25.96 50.64 -19.54
N ARG A 6 -26.73 49.88 -18.79
CA ARG A 6 -27.93 50.41 -18.09
C ARG A 6 -28.18 49.79 -16.73
N LYS A 7 -28.14 50.65 -15.75
CA LYS A 7 -28.70 50.53 -14.40
C LYS A 7 -30.22 50.64 -14.39
N ARG A 8 -30.87 50.02 -13.39
CA ARG A 8 -31.90 50.55 -12.46
C ARG A 8 -32.43 49.38 -11.64
N ALA A 9 -32.36 49.37 -10.32
CA ALA A 9 -32.81 50.22 -9.25
C ALA A 9 -34.21 49.84 -8.70
N GLY A 10 -34.27 49.56 -7.41
CA GLY A 10 -35.39 49.81 -6.49
C GLY A 10 -36.06 48.50 -6.02
N SER A 11 -36.31 48.28 -4.81
CA SER A 11 -36.57 48.96 -3.59
C SER A 11 -36.98 47.96 -2.50
N GLY A 12 -36.42 47.98 -1.33
CA GLY A 12 -37.02 48.38 -0.10
C GLY A 12 -37.44 47.25 0.93
N PRO A 13 -37.39 47.54 2.18
CA PRO A 13 -37.10 46.54 3.23
C PRO A 13 -38.36 46.05 3.99
N LYS A 14 -38.31 44.82 4.57
CA LYS A 14 -39.27 44.44 5.63
C LYS A 14 -38.59 43.60 6.71
N SER A 15 -38.45 44.19 7.80
CA SER A 15 -38.91 43.96 9.18
C SER A 15 -38.18 42.87 9.95
N VAL A 16 -37.39 43.43 10.88
CA VAL A 16 -36.86 42.82 12.11
C VAL A 16 -38.00 42.29 12.99
N ARG A 17 -37.96 41.02 13.36
CA ARG A 17 -38.62 40.52 14.56
C ARG A 17 -37.57 40.05 15.56
N ARG A 18 -37.40 40.86 16.59
CA ARG A 18 -36.77 40.48 17.89
C ARG A 18 -37.63 39.41 18.52
N LEU A 19 -37.03 38.29 18.90
CA LEU A 19 -37.58 37.38 19.90
C LEU A 19 -36.66 37.37 21.13
N HIS A 20 -37.32 37.59 22.26
CA HIS A 20 -36.74 37.73 23.59
C HIS A 20 -36.05 36.47 24.07
N LEU A 21 -34.87 36.67 24.65
CA LEU A 21 -34.17 35.70 25.48
C LEU A 21 -34.88 35.59 26.83
N THR A 22 -35.43 34.42 27.12
CA THR A 22 -35.71 33.97 28.48
C THR A 22 -34.57 33.08 28.96
N LYS A 23 -33.86 33.56 29.98
CA LYS A 23 -32.91 32.76 30.74
C LYS A 23 -33.67 31.65 31.47
N CYS A 24 -33.28 30.42 31.23
CA CYS A 24 -33.58 29.30 32.13
C CYS A 24 -32.28 28.58 32.43
N SER A 25 -31.89 28.63 33.68
CA SER A 25 -30.75 27.97 34.28
C SER A 25 -31.12 26.51 34.54
N SER A 26 -30.44 25.57 33.93
CA SER A 26 -30.23 24.26 34.54
C SER A 26 -28.97 23.61 34.00
N ARG A 27 -28.04 23.38 34.92
CA ARG A 27 -26.82 22.63 34.71
C ARG A 27 -27.20 21.17 34.37
N ALA A 28 -27.12 20.81 33.10
CA ALA A 28 -27.06 19.40 32.69
C ALA A 28 -25.69 19.17 32.09
N ARG A 29 -24.85 18.44 32.83
CA ARG A 29 -23.59 17.89 32.37
C ARG A 29 -23.91 16.83 31.34
N TYR A 30 -23.82 17.13 30.08
CA TYR A 30 -23.79 16.11 29.02
C TYR A 30 -22.35 15.61 28.91
N LEU A 31 -22.12 14.43 29.52
CA LEU A 31 -21.00 13.55 29.16
C LEU A 31 -21.30 13.07 27.74
N VAL A 32 -20.69 13.70 26.73
CA VAL A 32 -20.65 13.13 25.38
C VAL A 32 -19.56 12.09 25.40
N ALA A 33 -19.94 10.84 25.74
CA ALA A 33 -19.11 9.69 25.45
C ALA A 33 -19.05 9.56 23.94
N PHE A 34 -17.95 9.98 23.35
CA PHE A 34 -17.63 9.71 21.95
C PHE A 34 -17.23 8.24 21.88
N THR A 35 -18.23 7.37 21.69
CA THR A 35 -18.03 5.97 21.35
C THR A 35 -17.44 5.96 19.94
N ILE A 36 -16.12 5.90 19.84
CA ILE A 36 -15.46 5.52 18.59
C ILE A 36 -15.91 4.10 18.32
N LEU A 37 -16.84 3.95 17.38
CA LEU A 37 -17.19 2.68 16.78
C LEU A 37 -15.94 2.26 16.00
N LEU A 38 -15.04 1.51 16.65
CA LEU A 38 -14.08 0.65 15.99
C LEU A 38 -14.93 -0.37 15.23
N VAL A 39 -15.26 -0.05 13.97
CA VAL A 39 -15.62 -1.09 13.02
C VAL A 39 -14.32 -1.85 12.80
N GLY A 40 -14.05 -2.79 13.70
CA GLY A 40 -13.13 -3.86 13.42
C GLY A 40 -13.69 -4.51 12.16
N ALA A 41 -12.99 -4.40 11.04
CA ALA A 41 -13.16 -5.33 9.96
C ALA A 41 -12.92 -6.71 10.58
N ALA A 42 -13.99 -7.39 10.96
CA ALA A 42 -13.94 -8.80 11.25
C ALA A 42 -13.36 -9.38 9.95
N ALA A 43 -12.15 -9.93 10.02
CA ALA A 43 -11.64 -10.78 8.98
C ALA A 43 -12.68 -11.91 8.87
N LEU A 44 -13.58 -11.78 7.92
CA LEU A 44 -14.51 -12.84 7.59
C LEU A 44 -13.61 -14.02 7.19
N ALA A 45 -13.73 -15.11 7.94
CA ALA A 45 -13.10 -16.35 7.54
C ALA A 45 -13.52 -16.62 6.10
N GLN A 46 -12.59 -16.62 5.17
CA GLN A 46 -12.88 -16.98 3.80
C GLN A 46 -13.15 -18.48 3.77
N SER A 47 -14.38 -18.84 3.46
CA SER A 47 -14.76 -20.25 3.28
C SER A 47 -14.49 -20.63 1.84
N LEU A 48 -13.75 -21.71 1.64
CA LEU A 48 -13.55 -22.30 0.32
C LEU A 48 -14.62 -23.38 0.12
N TYR A 49 -15.41 -23.22 -0.93
CA TYR A 49 -16.42 -24.20 -1.34
C TYR A 49 -15.81 -25.09 -2.42
N LYS A 50 -15.91 -26.40 -2.23
CA LYS A 50 -15.52 -27.41 -3.20
C LYS A 50 -16.73 -28.26 -3.54
N TYR A 51 -17.11 -28.29 -4.80
CA TYR A 51 -18.24 -29.11 -5.31
C TYR A 51 -17.94 -29.57 -6.73
N GLN A 52 -18.72 -30.53 -7.24
CA GLN A 52 -18.67 -30.93 -8.64
C GLN A 52 -19.75 -30.22 -9.43
N ASP A 53 -19.42 -29.73 -10.61
CA ASP A 53 -20.40 -29.20 -11.55
C ASP A 53 -21.25 -30.30 -12.20
N GLU A 54 -22.16 -29.93 -13.09
CA GLU A 54 -23.03 -30.87 -13.82
C GLU A 54 -22.27 -31.87 -14.69
N ASN A 55 -21.02 -31.58 -15.04
CA ASN A 55 -20.16 -32.44 -15.84
C ASN A 55 -19.24 -33.33 -14.98
N GLY A 56 -19.33 -33.21 -13.64
CA GLY A 56 -18.49 -33.95 -12.70
C GLY A 56 -17.10 -33.34 -12.49
N GLU A 57 -16.84 -32.12 -12.99
CA GLU A 57 -15.58 -31.40 -12.75
C GLU A 57 -15.57 -30.74 -11.36
N TRP A 58 -14.41 -30.81 -10.69
CA TRP A 58 -14.25 -30.17 -9.38
C TRP A 58 -14.14 -28.66 -9.49
N ILE A 59 -15.11 -27.95 -8.90
CA ILE A 59 -15.10 -26.49 -8.76
C ILE A 59 -14.63 -26.12 -7.37
N PHE A 60 -13.70 -25.14 -7.31
CA PHE A 60 -13.23 -24.51 -6.08
C PHE A 60 -13.56 -23.01 -6.16
N THR A 61 -14.33 -22.50 -5.21
CA THR A 61 -14.78 -21.11 -5.21
C THR A 61 -14.93 -20.57 -3.78
N ASP A 62 -14.85 -19.28 -3.62
CA ASP A 62 -15.16 -18.56 -2.38
C ASP A 62 -16.64 -18.15 -2.29
N MET A 63 -17.43 -18.46 -3.32
CA MET A 63 -18.86 -18.20 -3.35
C MET A 63 -19.65 -19.49 -3.12
N PRO A 64 -20.69 -19.48 -2.26
CA PRO A 64 -21.54 -20.62 -2.11
C PRO A 64 -22.21 -20.97 -3.45
N PRO A 65 -22.31 -22.25 -3.83
CA PRO A 65 -23.04 -22.66 -5.03
C PRO A 65 -24.51 -22.22 -4.95
N GLU A 66 -25.08 -21.79 -6.07
CA GLU A 66 -26.48 -21.31 -6.14
C GLU A 66 -27.48 -22.41 -5.79
N ASP A 67 -27.17 -23.64 -6.12
CA ASP A 67 -27.94 -24.80 -5.71
C ASP A 67 -27.32 -25.41 -4.45
N GLN A 68 -28.14 -25.70 -3.43
CA GLN A 68 -27.71 -26.28 -2.14
C GLN A 68 -27.12 -27.71 -2.29
N GLN A 69 -26.32 -27.96 -3.29
CA GLN A 69 -25.58 -29.20 -3.42
C GLN A 69 -24.52 -29.31 -2.32
N ALA A 70 -24.24 -30.52 -1.88
CA ALA A 70 -23.30 -30.80 -0.81
C ALA A 70 -21.89 -30.31 -1.18
N ALA A 71 -21.59 -29.05 -0.86
CA ALA A 71 -20.26 -28.51 -0.97
C ALA A 71 -19.45 -28.82 0.31
N GLU A 72 -18.25 -29.33 0.16
CA GLU A 72 -17.28 -29.39 1.26
C GLU A 72 -16.83 -27.96 1.57
N ILE A 73 -17.21 -27.47 2.74
CA ILE A 73 -16.80 -26.14 3.22
C ILE A 73 -15.52 -26.29 4.03
N ARG A 74 -14.46 -25.62 3.64
CA ARG A 74 -13.24 -25.49 4.43
C ARG A 74 -13.10 -24.04 4.87
N ASP A 75 -13.14 -23.82 6.16
CA ASP A 75 -12.70 -22.55 6.72
C ASP A 75 -11.20 -22.43 6.52
N LEU A 76 -10.81 -21.47 5.69
CA LEU A 76 -9.40 -21.13 5.58
C LEU A 76 -8.94 -20.54 6.91
N PRO A 77 -7.75 -20.90 7.41
CA PRO A 77 -7.23 -20.32 8.63
C PRO A 77 -7.32 -18.80 8.54
N THR A 78 -7.97 -18.17 9.50
CA THR A 78 -7.94 -16.70 9.64
C THR A 78 -6.48 -16.29 9.68
N GLY A 79 -6.04 -15.64 8.62
CA GLY A 79 -4.65 -15.23 8.46
C GLY A 79 -4.20 -14.46 9.69
N SER A 80 -2.94 -14.59 10.06
CA SER A 80 -2.31 -13.73 11.07
C SER A 80 -2.60 -12.28 10.69
N LYS A 81 -2.90 -11.44 11.71
CA LYS A 81 -3.12 -9.99 11.50
C LYS A 81 -2.05 -9.47 10.52
N PRO A 82 -2.46 -8.78 9.45
CA PRO A 82 -1.50 -8.25 8.50
C PRO A 82 -0.46 -7.38 9.23
N PRO A 83 0.80 -7.39 8.81
CA PRO A 83 1.81 -6.55 9.39
C PRO A 83 1.40 -5.09 9.31
N SER A 84 1.75 -4.31 10.32
CA SER A 84 1.35 -2.91 10.42
C SER A 84 2.47 -2.07 11.00
N VAL A 85 2.39 -0.76 10.75
CA VAL A 85 3.15 0.23 11.48
C VAL A 85 2.23 0.88 12.50
N SER A 86 2.67 1.02 13.73
CA SER A 86 1.90 1.69 14.78
C SER A 86 2.78 2.66 15.56
N VAL A 87 2.17 3.72 16.06
CA VAL A 87 2.79 4.64 17.01
C VAL A 87 1.93 4.64 18.27
N SER A 88 2.54 4.38 19.39
CA SER A 88 1.93 4.37 20.72
C SER A 88 2.67 5.30 21.67
N THR A 89 2.08 5.59 22.82
CA THR A 89 2.70 6.39 23.85
C THR A 89 2.80 5.60 25.17
N ARG A 90 3.84 5.88 25.95
CA ARG A 90 3.98 5.41 27.35
C ARG A 90 4.70 6.44 28.20
N ILE A 91 4.56 6.34 29.51
CA ILE A 91 5.30 7.15 30.48
C ILE A 91 6.28 6.22 31.22
N VAL A 92 7.56 6.61 31.21
CA VAL A 92 8.63 5.92 31.96
C VAL A 92 9.45 7.00 32.67
N ASP A 93 9.59 6.90 33.98
CA ASP A 93 10.46 7.79 34.78
C ASP A 93 10.27 9.28 34.50
N ARG A 94 9.03 9.77 34.37
CA ARG A 94 8.66 11.15 34.03
C ARG A 94 8.98 11.57 32.57
N GLU A 95 9.25 10.64 31.73
CA GLU A 95 9.38 10.85 30.30
C GLU A 95 8.15 10.30 29.56
N PHE A 96 7.51 11.13 28.77
CA PHE A 96 6.42 10.75 27.86
C PHE A 96 7.03 10.35 26.51
N GLN A 97 7.01 9.05 26.21
CA GLN A 97 7.67 8.48 25.05
C GLN A 97 6.67 8.17 23.93
N PHE A 98 7.03 8.51 22.70
CA PHE A 98 6.37 8.05 21.47
C PHE A 98 7.18 6.88 20.91
N ILE A 99 6.53 5.74 20.68
CA ILE A 99 7.17 4.51 20.26
C ILE A 99 6.55 4.07 18.95
N ALA A 100 7.37 3.94 17.92
CA ALA A 100 6.97 3.29 16.68
C ALA A 100 7.30 1.80 16.73
N LYS A 101 6.41 0.99 16.20
CA LYS A 101 6.61 -0.43 15.96
C LYS A 101 6.40 -0.71 14.48
N ASN A 102 7.37 -1.38 13.87
CA ASN A 102 7.35 -1.82 12.50
C ASN A 102 7.25 -3.35 12.44
N ASP A 103 6.10 -3.89 12.01
CA ASP A 103 5.88 -5.33 11.85
C ASP A 103 6.33 -5.86 10.46
N TYR A 104 6.75 -4.99 9.52
CA TYR A 104 7.20 -5.40 8.19
C TYR A 104 8.66 -5.85 8.17
N TYR A 105 9.04 -6.59 7.12
CA TYR A 105 10.41 -7.00 6.82
C TYR A 105 11.16 -5.98 5.94
N ALA A 106 10.65 -4.76 5.86
CA ALA A 106 11.29 -3.62 5.19
C ALA A 106 11.40 -2.45 6.16
N PRO A 107 12.38 -1.56 6.00
CA PRO A 107 12.43 -0.31 6.76
C PRO A 107 11.23 0.55 6.40
N VAL A 108 10.79 1.39 7.35
CA VAL A 108 9.64 2.28 7.18
C VAL A 108 10.02 3.67 7.63
N GLU A 109 9.84 4.66 6.76
CA GLU A 109 9.88 6.06 7.15
C GLU A 109 8.59 6.40 7.90
N VAL A 110 8.72 6.98 9.10
CA VAL A 110 7.62 7.43 9.95
C VAL A 110 7.70 8.93 10.13
N VAL A 111 6.59 9.62 9.89
CA VAL A 111 6.43 11.05 10.14
C VAL A 111 5.43 11.22 11.26
N LEU A 112 5.81 11.95 12.30
CA LEU A 112 5.01 12.26 13.47
C LEU A 112 4.71 13.74 13.51
N ALA A 113 3.45 14.12 13.69
CA ALA A 113 2.98 15.48 13.95
C ALA A 113 2.24 15.53 15.29
N LEU A 114 2.66 16.42 16.18
CA LEU A 114 2.03 16.63 17.48
C LEU A 114 0.97 17.73 17.35
N ASP A 115 -0.28 17.43 17.72
CA ASP A 115 -1.39 18.40 17.66
C ASP A 115 -1.63 19.09 19.01
N GLU A 116 -1.75 18.32 20.10
CA GLU A 116 -2.00 18.83 21.45
C GLU A 116 -1.18 18.06 22.49
N LEU A 117 -0.64 18.77 23.45
CA LEU A 117 0.12 18.20 24.56
C LEU A 117 -0.48 18.66 25.88
N THR A 118 -0.72 17.75 26.80
CA THR A 118 -1.20 18.01 28.17
C THR A 118 -0.14 17.54 29.15
N ASN A 119 0.34 18.44 29.99
CA ASN A 119 1.39 18.18 31.00
C ASN A 119 2.65 17.52 30.45
N VAL A 120 2.98 17.86 29.19
CA VAL A 120 4.19 17.42 28.49
C VAL A 120 4.86 18.64 27.86
N ARG A 121 6.18 18.75 27.99
CA ARG A 121 6.95 19.85 27.40
C ARG A 121 7.58 19.41 26.07
N HIS A 122 7.25 20.09 25.01
CA HIS A 122 7.91 19.99 23.71
C HIS A 122 8.78 21.24 23.45
N PRO A 123 10.03 21.09 23.02
CA PRO A 123 10.94 22.23 22.85
C PRO A 123 10.56 23.18 21.70
N THR A 124 9.85 22.67 20.69
CA THR A 124 9.44 23.45 19.51
C THR A 124 8.10 22.99 18.99
N ALA A 125 7.13 23.92 18.86
CA ALA A 125 5.72 23.57 18.63
C ALA A 125 5.37 23.04 17.23
N ASP A 126 6.19 23.23 16.20
CA ASP A 126 5.75 23.06 14.80
C ASP A 126 6.66 22.16 13.94
N GLN A 127 7.37 21.22 14.52
CA GLN A 127 8.26 20.38 13.71
C GLN A 127 7.58 19.07 13.31
N VAL A 128 7.46 18.88 12.00
CA VAL A 128 7.23 17.56 11.41
C VAL A 128 8.52 16.76 11.59
N MET A 129 8.47 15.77 12.45
CA MET A 129 9.63 14.95 12.81
C MET A 129 9.59 13.65 12.00
N ARG A 130 10.77 13.17 11.59
CA ARG A 130 10.89 11.99 10.72
C ARG A 130 11.95 11.03 11.24
N TRP A 131 11.66 9.75 11.13
CA TRP A 131 12.56 8.65 11.48
C TRP A 131 12.43 7.51 10.47
N VAL A 132 13.46 6.70 10.39
CA VAL A 132 13.40 5.39 9.73
C VAL A 132 13.40 4.34 10.83
N VAL A 133 12.37 3.50 10.84
CA VAL A 133 12.21 2.39 11.77
C VAL A 133 12.61 1.10 11.06
N ASP A 134 13.60 0.42 11.60
CA ASP A 134 14.15 -0.81 11.03
C ASP A 134 13.09 -1.93 10.90
N PRO A 135 13.32 -2.91 10.03
CA PRO A 135 12.45 -4.06 9.90
C PRO A 135 12.27 -4.80 11.22
N ARG A 136 11.03 -5.20 11.54
CA ARG A 136 10.68 -6.04 12.69
C ARG A 136 11.17 -5.48 14.03
N SER A 137 11.14 -4.14 14.18
CA SER A 137 11.69 -3.47 15.36
C SER A 137 10.71 -2.52 16.02
N GLU A 138 11.07 -2.12 17.23
CA GLU A 138 10.47 -0.98 17.95
C GLU A 138 11.53 0.10 18.17
N MET A 139 11.11 1.36 18.07
CA MET A 139 11.98 2.53 18.21
C MET A 139 11.28 3.62 19.02
N ILE A 140 11.96 4.17 20.02
CA ILE A 140 11.51 5.41 20.67
C ILE A 140 11.80 6.56 19.68
N LEU A 141 10.74 7.14 19.15
CA LEU A 141 10.85 8.26 18.22
C LEU A 141 11.21 9.55 18.96
N LEU A 142 10.56 9.78 20.10
CA LEU A 142 10.67 11.02 20.85
C LEU A 142 10.37 10.74 22.33
N GLY A 143 11.20 11.29 23.22
CA GLY A 143 10.97 11.34 24.66
C GLY A 143 10.79 12.80 25.09
N LEU A 144 9.72 13.11 25.80
CA LEU A 144 9.39 14.44 26.28
C LEU A 144 9.21 14.46 27.81
N THR A 145 9.72 15.48 28.47
CA THR A 145 9.59 15.61 29.92
C THR A 145 8.14 15.91 30.32
N THR A 146 7.60 15.15 31.29
CA THR A 146 6.30 15.46 31.89
C THR A 146 6.42 16.66 32.85
N THR A 147 5.43 17.54 32.85
CA THR A 147 5.43 18.79 33.66
C THR A 147 4.41 18.79 34.81
N GLY A 148 3.54 17.77 34.85
CA GLY A 148 2.51 17.61 35.88
C GLY A 148 1.90 16.21 35.80
N THR A 149 1.07 15.90 36.79
CA THR A 149 0.37 14.61 36.91
C THR A 149 -1.15 14.73 36.94
N ASP A 150 -1.67 15.95 37.10
CA ASP A 150 -3.10 16.26 37.11
C ASP A 150 -3.38 17.44 36.19
N PRO A 151 -4.10 17.25 35.07
CA PRO A 151 -4.49 15.97 34.49
C PRO A 151 -3.29 15.08 34.11
N GLU A 152 -3.53 13.79 33.89
CA GLU A 152 -2.49 12.85 33.43
C GLU A 152 -1.82 13.35 32.14
N PRO A 153 -0.49 13.20 31.99
CA PRO A 153 0.20 13.56 30.74
C PRO A 153 -0.40 12.84 29.54
N ALA A 154 -0.71 13.59 28.49
CA ALA A 154 -1.34 13.08 27.28
C ALA A 154 -0.88 13.84 26.03
N ALA A 155 -1.03 13.20 24.87
CA ALA A 155 -0.76 13.81 23.57
C ALA A 155 -1.83 13.40 22.56
N ARG A 156 -2.27 14.36 21.76
CA ARG A 156 -2.94 14.06 20.50
C ARG A 156 -1.92 14.25 19.37
N PHE A 157 -1.81 13.24 18.53
CA PHE A 157 -0.83 13.22 17.46
C PHE A 157 -1.37 12.49 16.22
N ARG A 158 -0.76 12.76 15.10
CA ARG A 158 -0.97 12.04 13.84
C ARG A 158 0.35 11.50 13.35
N PHE A 159 0.31 10.36 12.69
CA PHE A 159 1.49 9.84 12.02
C PHE A 159 1.13 9.31 10.63
N MET A 160 2.12 9.30 9.77
CA MET A 160 2.11 8.65 8.47
C MET A 160 3.32 7.74 8.39
N SER A 161 3.20 6.67 7.61
CA SER A 161 4.31 5.75 7.38
C SER A 161 4.38 5.36 5.91
N LEU A 162 5.61 5.14 5.42
CA LEU A 162 5.87 4.73 4.05
C LEU A 162 7.04 3.76 4.02
N PHE A 163 6.97 2.73 3.18
CA PHE A 163 8.06 1.76 3.02
C PHE A 163 9.31 2.41 2.46
N GLY A 164 10.45 1.91 2.92
CA GLY A 164 11.77 2.28 2.45
C GLY A 164 12.45 3.35 3.31
N ASP A 165 13.76 3.37 3.23
CA ASP A 165 14.62 4.42 3.76
C ASP A 165 14.81 5.50 2.68
N PRO A 166 14.50 6.78 2.93
CA PRO A 166 14.67 7.84 1.95
C PRO A 166 16.16 8.11 1.58
N ARG A 167 17.10 7.50 2.29
CA ARG A 167 18.53 7.52 1.97
C ARG A 167 18.95 6.45 0.96
N SER A 168 18.04 5.49 0.66
CA SER A 168 18.28 4.43 -0.32
C SER A 168 18.64 5.01 -1.70
N ARG A 169 19.49 4.29 -2.42
CA ARG A 169 19.88 4.68 -3.77
C ARG A 169 19.84 3.45 -4.67
N HIS A 170 19.18 3.59 -5.80
CA HIS A 170 19.15 2.53 -6.80
C HIS A 170 20.54 2.29 -7.38
N ASP A 171 21.19 1.21 -6.95
CA ASP A 171 22.54 0.81 -7.35
C ASP A 171 22.64 -0.72 -7.50
N PRO A 172 21.96 -1.32 -8.50
CA PRO A 172 22.01 -2.75 -8.71
C PRO A 172 23.42 -3.18 -9.21
N PRO A 173 24.03 -4.24 -8.62
CA PRO A 173 25.39 -4.67 -8.99
C PRO A 173 25.49 -5.24 -10.42
N ARG A 174 24.35 -5.51 -11.04
CA ARG A 174 24.20 -5.95 -12.43
C ARG A 174 22.78 -5.70 -12.93
N PRO A 175 22.51 -5.75 -14.24
CA PRO A 175 21.18 -5.63 -14.80
C PRO A 175 20.20 -6.64 -14.19
N TYR A 176 18.92 -6.26 -14.09
CA TYR A 176 17.86 -7.14 -13.63
C TYR A 176 17.67 -8.31 -14.60
N ARG A 177 17.43 -9.49 -14.08
CA ARG A 177 16.99 -10.61 -14.92
C ARG A 177 15.56 -10.35 -15.42
N ALA A 178 15.27 -10.72 -16.68
CA ALA A 178 13.88 -10.79 -17.12
C ALA A 178 13.08 -11.72 -16.18
N PRO A 179 11.93 -11.29 -15.64
CA PRO A 179 11.24 -11.97 -14.53
C PRO A 179 10.40 -13.19 -14.97
N PHE A 180 10.93 -14.02 -15.87
CA PHE A 180 10.27 -15.22 -16.38
C PHE A 180 11.31 -16.29 -16.77
N PRO A 181 10.93 -17.52 -17.19
CA PRO A 181 11.86 -18.62 -17.46
C PRO A 181 12.92 -18.28 -18.50
N VAL A 182 14.13 -18.82 -18.33
CA VAL A 182 15.22 -18.71 -19.32
C VAL A 182 14.75 -19.17 -20.68
N ALA A 183 15.22 -18.50 -21.73
CA ALA A 183 14.85 -18.68 -23.13
C ALA A 183 13.39 -18.32 -23.49
N ALA A 184 12.53 -17.98 -22.53
CA ALA A 184 11.22 -17.42 -22.83
C ALA A 184 11.37 -15.97 -23.33
N SER A 185 10.41 -15.52 -24.13
CA SER A 185 10.39 -14.19 -24.74
C SER A 185 8.97 -13.64 -24.74
N TYR A 186 8.80 -12.40 -24.28
CA TYR A 186 7.50 -11.72 -24.21
C TYR A 186 7.59 -10.27 -24.68
N ASN A 187 6.48 -9.75 -25.19
CA ASN A 187 6.40 -8.37 -25.65
C ASN A 187 6.22 -7.40 -24.49
N ILE A 188 6.97 -6.31 -24.48
CA ILE A 188 6.77 -5.15 -23.62
C ILE A 188 5.63 -4.31 -24.22
N THR A 189 4.54 -4.16 -23.47
CA THR A 189 3.36 -3.40 -23.90
C THR A 189 3.37 -1.96 -23.40
N GLN A 190 4.00 -1.69 -22.26
CA GLN A 190 4.25 -0.36 -21.74
C GLN A 190 5.65 -0.27 -21.14
N ALA A 191 6.36 0.82 -21.42
CA ALA A 191 7.62 1.22 -20.79
C ALA A 191 7.88 2.70 -21.06
N TYR A 192 8.65 3.35 -20.18
CA TYR A 192 9.04 4.74 -20.35
C TYR A 192 9.77 4.96 -21.70
N PRO A 193 9.46 6.07 -22.42
CA PRO A 193 8.55 7.15 -22.09
C PRO A 193 7.09 6.94 -22.52
N TYR A 194 6.74 5.78 -23.06
CA TYR A 194 5.44 5.48 -23.65
C TYR A 194 4.62 4.55 -22.77
N GLY A 195 3.99 5.11 -21.73
CA GLY A 195 3.05 4.39 -20.86
C GLY A 195 1.69 5.06 -20.86
N VAL A 196 0.61 4.34 -21.16
CA VAL A 196 -0.76 4.89 -21.15
C VAL A 196 -1.25 5.06 -19.70
N THR A 197 -0.87 4.14 -18.82
CA THR A 197 -1.27 4.13 -17.40
C THR A 197 -0.11 4.40 -16.44
N HIS A 198 1.11 4.58 -16.95
CA HIS A 198 2.32 4.85 -16.18
C HIS A 198 2.60 6.35 -16.08
N ASP A 199 1.62 7.12 -15.57
CA ASP A 199 1.66 8.59 -15.48
C ASP A 199 1.96 9.12 -14.07
N THR A 200 2.01 8.24 -13.07
CA THR A 200 2.32 8.60 -11.68
C THR A 200 3.82 8.41 -11.36
N ALA A 201 4.29 9.01 -10.28
CA ALA A 201 5.70 8.94 -9.89
C ALA A 201 6.17 7.50 -9.62
N ASP A 202 5.32 6.66 -9.06
CA ASP A 202 5.58 5.27 -8.71
C ASP A 202 5.40 4.29 -9.88
N SER A 203 4.77 4.71 -10.99
CA SER A 203 4.57 3.87 -12.17
C SER A 203 5.40 4.30 -13.40
N ARG A 204 5.95 5.51 -13.40
CA ARG A 204 6.61 6.10 -14.59
C ARG A 204 7.61 5.18 -15.29
N TYR A 205 8.42 4.47 -14.54
CA TYR A 205 9.44 3.55 -15.06
C TYR A 205 9.02 2.08 -14.93
N ALA A 206 7.75 1.81 -14.64
CA ALA A 206 7.24 0.46 -14.66
C ALA A 206 7.26 -0.12 -16.07
N VAL A 207 7.34 -1.44 -16.15
CA VAL A 207 7.35 -2.19 -17.40
C VAL A 207 6.22 -3.20 -17.37
N ASP A 208 5.30 -3.10 -18.33
CA ASP A 208 4.25 -4.08 -18.53
C ASP A 208 4.68 -5.07 -19.61
N ILE A 209 4.68 -6.34 -19.25
CA ILE A 209 5.13 -7.44 -20.09
C ILE A 209 3.94 -8.36 -20.36
N ALA A 210 3.42 -8.36 -21.59
CA ALA A 210 2.28 -9.21 -21.96
C ALA A 210 2.69 -10.69 -21.94
N MET A 211 1.95 -11.49 -21.19
CA MET A 211 2.19 -12.93 -21.09
C MET A 211 0.91 -13.67 -20.72
N PRO A 212 0.77 -14.95 -21.09
CA PRO A 212 -0.37 -15.77 -20.70
C PRO A 212 -0.50 -15.88 -19.18
N VAL A 213 -1.74 -15.99 -18.68
CA VAL A 213 -1.99 -16.37 -17.28
C VAL A 213 -1.33 -17.72 -17.01
N GLY A 214 -0.68 -17.85 -15.85
CA GLY A 214 0.02 -19.08 -15.47
C GLY A 214 1.47 -19.17 -15.98
N THR A 215 2.03 -18.07 -16.53
CA THR A 215 3.47 -18.03 -16.83
C THR A 215 4.25 -17.89 -15.52
N ASP A 216 5.28 -18.71 -15.32
CA ASP A 216 6.15 -18.65 -14.15
C ASP A 216 6.79 -17.27 -14.02
N ILE A 217 6.66 -16.65 -12.86
CA ILE A 217 7.29 -15.39 -12.50
C ILE A 217 8.47 -15.66 -11.58
N HIS A 218 9.61 -15.08 -11.96
CA HIS A 218 10.88 -15.25 -11.27
C HIS A 218 11.37 -13.92 -10.70
N ALA A 219 12.04 -13.96 -9.56
CA ALA A 219 12.65 -12.77 -8.96
C ALA A 219 13.73 -12.18 -9.89
N ALA A 220 13.55 -10.95 -10.34
CA ALA A 220 14.48 -10.26 -11.24
C ALA A 220 15.81 -9.91 -10.55
N ARG A 221 15.78 -9.74 -9.22
CA ARG A 221 16.91 -9.52 -8.31
C ARG A 221 16.59 -10.16 -6.97
N GLY A 222 17.60 -10.66 -6.27
CA GLY A 222 17.45 -11.22 -4.93
C GLY A 222 17.09 -10.18 -3.88
N GLY A 223 16.57 -10.64 -2.74
CA GLY A 223 16.19 -9.77 -1.65
C GLY A 223 15.28 -10.44 -0.61
N ILE A 224 14.60 -9.64 0.19
CA ILE A 224 13.68 -10.10 1.23
C ILE A 224 12.26 -9.74 0.82
N VAL A 225 11.38 -10.74 0.77
CA VAL A 225 9.94 -10.52 0.57
C VAL A 225 9.38 -9.80 1.80
N PHE A 226 8.73 -8.67 1.62
CA PHE A 226 8.16 -7.94 2.75
C PHE A 226 6.65 -7.73 2.66
N GLU A 227 6.06 -7.87 1.49
CA GLU A 227 4.62 -7.76 1.27
C GLU A 227 4.15 -8.75 0.22
N VAL A 228 3.01 -9.39 0.49
CA VAL A 228 2.32 -10.31 -0.42
C VAL A 228 0.82 -10.07 -0.31
N ALA A 229 0.15 -9.92 -1.45
CA ALA A 229 -1.30 -10.03 -1.58
C ALA A 229 -1.61 -11.13 -2.59
N SER A 230 -2.41 -12.14 -2.20
CA SER A 230 -2.58 -13.38 -2.99
C SER A 230 -4.03 -13.84 -3.13
N THR A 231 -4.98 -13.14 -2.52
CA THR A 231 -6.36 -13.62 -2.39
C THR A 231 -7.32 -13.05 -3.43
N ASN A 232 -6.86 -12.15 -4.27
CA ASN A 232 -7.67 -11.54 -5.30
C ASN A 232 -7.76 -12.44 -6.54
N PHE A 233 -8.95 -12.56 -7.11
CA PHE A 233 -9.21 -13.40 -8.29
C PHE A 233 -9.82 -12.62 -9.46
N ARG A 234 -10.10 -11.33 -9.28
CA ARG A 234 -10.74 -10.48 -10.29
C ARG A 234 -9.76 -9.48 -10.88
N GLY A 235 -9.94 -9.22 -12.18
CA GLY A 235 -9.36 -8.08 -12.87
C GLY A 235 -10.44 -7.24 -13.53
N GLY A 236 -10.16 -5.97 -13.77
CA GLY A 236 -11.07 -5.04 -14.42
C GLY A 236 -10.42 -3.72 -14.76
N THR A 237 -11.17 -2.84 -15.42
CA THR A 237 -10.67 -1.56 -15.94
C THR A 237 -11.20 -0.33 -15.20
N ASP A 238 -11.81 -0.54 -14.03
CA ASP A 238 -12.26 0.54 -13.15
C ASP A 238 -11.20 0.78 -12.07
N PRO A 239 -10.44 1.90 -12.14
CA PRO A 239 -9.34 2.15 -11.22
C PRO A 239 -9.80 2.29 -9.76
N ASP A 240 -10.98 2.86 -9.51
CA ASP A 240 -11.48 3.06 -8.14
C ASP A 240 -11.86 1.75 -7.46
N ARG A 241 -12.37 0.79 -8.23
CA ARG A 241 -12.78 -0.52 -7.75
C ARG A 241 -11.65 -1.55 -7.77
N ASP A 242 -10.87 -1.56 -8.84
CA ASP A 242 -9.99 -2.69 -9.17
C ASP A 242 -8.53 -2.47 -8.74
N ALA A 243 -8.07 -1.21 -8.54
CA ALA A 243 -6.66 -0.94 -8.22
C ALA A 243 -6.16 -1.67 -6.96
N ALA A 244 -6.97 -1.72 -5.92
CA ALA A 244 -6.62 -2.40 -4.66
C ALA A 244 -6.71 -3.94 -4.72
N SER A 245 -7.19 -4.50 -5.84
CA SER A 245 -7.45 -5.93 -6.00
C SER A 245 -6.37 -6.67 -6.79
N ALA A 246 -5.19 -6.08 -6.97
CA ALA A 246 -4.06 -6.77 -7.59
C ALA A 246 -3.40 -7.75 -6.60
N ASN A 247 -3.08 -8.96 -7.06
CA ASN A 247 -2.14 -9.81 -6.33
C ASN A 247 -0.71 -9.33 -6.62
N ILE A 248 0.08 -9.21 -5.55
CA ILE A 248 1.42 -8.64 -5.63
C ILE A 248 2.42 -9.41 -4.77
N VAL A 249 3.68 -9.33 -5.18
CA VAL A 249 4.85 -9.62 -4.35
C VAL A 249 5.76 -8.39 -4.37
N ARG A 250 6.23 -7.96 -3.18
CA ARG A 250 7.25 -6.92 -3.05
C ARG A 250 8.52 -7.48 -2.42
N ILE A 251 9.65 -7.20 -3.04
CA ILE A 251 10.97 -7.71 -2.64
C ILE A 251 11.89 -6.53 -2.38
N LEU A 252 12.35 -6.38 -1.13
CA LEU A 252 13.35 -5.39 -0.72
C LEU A 252 14.74 -5.87 -1.16
N HIS A 253 15.48 -5.02 -1.84
CA HIS A 253 16.86 -5.24 -2.27
C HIS A 253 17.88 -4.69 -1.27
N ASP A 254 19.12 -5.09 -1.41
CA ASP A 254 20.24 -4.70 -0.55
C ASP A 254 20.62 -3.22 -0.64
N ASP A 255 20.24 -2.53 -1.74
CA ASP A 255 20.41 -1.08 -1.92
C ASP A 255 19.25 -0.25 -1.34
N GLY A 256 18.25 -0.92 -0.71
CA GLY A 256 17.08 -0.31 -0.08
C GLY A 256 15.95 0.04 -1.06
N THR A 257 16.11 -0.20 -2.36
CA THR A 257 15.00 -0.18 -3.32
C THR A 257 14.17 -1.45 -3.20
N HIS A 258 12.98 -1.46 -3.76
CA HIS A 258 12.18 -2.67 -3.78
C HIS A 258 11.49 -2.90 -5.12
N ALA A 259 11.46 -4.16 -5.57
CA ALA A 259 10.70 -4.55 -6.74
C ALA A 259 9.25 -4.86 -6.38
N VAL A 260 8.35 -4.53 -7.31
CA VAL A 260 6.93 -4.91 -7.30
C VAL A 260 6.67 -5.79 -8.50
N TYR A 261 6.03 -6.94 -8.25
CA TYR A 261 5.47 -7.85 -9.24
C TYR A 261 3.96 -7.83 -9.02
N ALA A 262 3.20 -7.32 -9.98
CA ALA A 262 1.76 -7.17 -9.83
C ALA A 262 0.96 -7.89 -10.92
N HIS A 263 -0.37 -7.93 -10.72
CA HIS A 263 -1.35 -8.67 -11.50
C HIS A 263 -1.14 -10.19 -11.50
N LEU A 264 -0.53 -10.72 -10.42
CA LEU A 264 -0.24 -12.13 -10.25
C LEU A 264 -1.52 -12.97 -10.17
N ASN A 265 -1.40 -14.26 -10.51
CA ASN A 265 -2.54 -15.14 -10.51
C ASN A 265 -3.00 -15.47 -9.09
N TRP A 266 -4.28 -15.77 -8.97
CA TRP A 266 -4.89 -16.19 -7.71
C TRP A 266 -4.22 -17.46 -7.17
N ASN A 267 -3.91 -17.45 -5.87
CA ASN A 267 -3.31 -18.58 -5.14
C ASN A 267 -2.02 -19.17 -5.77
N SER A 268 -1.31 -18.39 -6.58
CA SER A 268 -0.09 -18.84 -7.25
C SER A 268 1.22 -18.45 -6.55
N ILE A 269 1.15 -17.52 -5.58
CA ILE A 269 2.34 -16.98 -4.90
C ILE A 269 2.95 -18.07 -4.01
N ARG A 270 4.27 -18.29 -4.14
CA ARG A 270 5.04 -19.37 -3.47
C ARG A 270 5.99 -18.84 -2.38
N VAL A 271 5.96 -17.55 -2.13
CA VAL A 271 6.78 -16.88 -1.13
C VAL A 271 5.91 -16.12 -0.14
N LYS A 272 6.45 -15.82 1.04
CA LYS A 272 5.76 -15.08 2.11
C LYS A 272 6.68 -14.01 2.69
N PRO A 273 6.12 -13.00 3.37
CA PRO A 273 6.92 -12.00 4.06
C PRO A 273 7.94 -12.63 5.02
N GLY A 274 9.19 -12.20 4.89
CA GLY A 274 10.34 -12.72 5.62
C GLY A 274 11.18 -13.74 4.85
N ASP A 275 10.69 -14.26 3.74
CA ASP A 275 11.50 -15.16 2.90
C ASP A 275 12.60 -14.37 2.20
N THR A 276 13.81 -14.94 2.20
CA THR A 276 14.90 -14.48 1.32
C THR A 276 14.77 -15.20 -0.01
N VAL A 277 14.79 -14.44 -1.09
CA VAL A 277 14.72 -14.98 -2.45
C VAL A 277 16.00 -14.67 -3.22
N GLU A 278 16.43 -15.60 -4.04
CA GLU A 278 17.54 -15.42 -4.95
C GLU A 278 17.08 -14.89 -6.30
N ARG A 279 17.99 -14.22 -7.01
CA ARG A 279 17.75 -13.79 -8.39
C ARG A 279 17.47 -15.00 -9.27
N GLY A 280 16.34 -14.99 -9.97
CA GLY A 280 15.88 -16.10 -10.80
C GLY A 280 15.04 -17.16 -10.07
N GLN A 281 14.82 -17.02 -8.76
CA GLN A 281 13.94 -17.93 -8.02
C GLN A 281 12.49 -17.74 -8.48
N TYR A 282 11.78 -18.87 -8.69
CA TYR A 282 10.34 -18.86 -8.96
C TYR A 282 9.56 -18.36 -7.73
N ILE A 283 8.66 -17.39 -7.93
CA ILE A 283 7.94 -16.72 -6.83
C ILE A 283 6.42 -16.75 -6.98
N ALA A 284 5.88 -16.81 -8.20
CA ALA A 284 4.45 -16.76 -8.48
C ALA A 284 4.17 -17.11 -9.94
N ASP A 285 2.89 -17.14 -10.34
CA ASP A 285 2.47 -17.15 -11.73
C ASP A 285 1.88 -15.78 -12.13
N SER A 286 2.07 -15.40 -13.39
CA SER A 286 1.39 -14.26 -13.99
C SER A 286 -0.12 -14.47 -14.03
N GLY A 287 -0.86 -13.38 -13.92
CA GLY A 287 -2.32 -13.42 -13.89
C GLY A 287 -2.96 -12.26 -14.63
N ASN A 288 -4.14 -11.87 -14.14
CA ASN A 288 -4.93 -10.76 -14.65
C ASN A 288 -5.77 -10.16 -13.52
N THR A 289 -5.18 -9.98 -12.31
CA THR A 289 -5.89 -9.48 -11.13
C THR A 289 -5.67 -7.98 -10.95
N GLY A 290 -6.64 -7.28 -10.37
CA GLY A 290 -6.58 -5.85 -10.13
C GLY A 290 -6.96 -4.99 -11.32
N PHE A 291 -6.47 -3.74 -11.36
CA PHE A 291 -6.72 -2.82 -12.48
C PHE A 291 -5.88 -3.22 -13.70
N THR A 292 -6.50 -3.85 -14.68
CA THR A 292 -5.84 -4.44 -15.83
C THR A 292 -6.78 -4.55 -17.02
N SER A 293 -6.27 -4.36 -18.22
CA SER A 293 -7.00 -4.56 -19.48
C SER A 293 -6.76 -5.91 -20.15
N GLY A 294 -5.85 -6.72 -19.62
CA GLY A 294 -5.51 -8.04 -20.15
C GLY A 294 -4.31 -8.68 -19.43
N PRO A 295 -4.07 -9.97 -19.61
CA PRO A 295 -3.01 -10.70 -18.92
C PRO A 295 -1.61 -10.11 -19.19
N HIS A 296 -0.91 -9.72 -18.13
CA HIS A 296 0.46 -9.20 -18.18
C HIS A 296 1.11 -9.26 -16.80
N LEU A 297 2.41 -9.11 -16.76
CA LEU A 297 3.15 -8.78 -15.55
C LEU A 297 3.41 -7.28 -15.54
N HIS A 298 2.98 -6.57 -14.50
CA HIS A 298 3.47 -5.24 -14.16
C HIS A 298 4.68 -5.38 -13.25
N PHE A 299 5.82 -4.86 -13.70
CA PHE A 299 7.09 -4.88 -12.97
C PHE A 299 7.63 -3.46 -12.78
N ALA A 300 7.91 -3.09 -11.54
CA ALA A 300 8.52 -1.81 -11.21
C ALA A 300 9.57 -1.98 -10.11
N VAL A 301 10.59 -1.12 -10.11
CA VAL A 301 11.50 -0.95 -8.99
C VAL A 301 11.26 0.43 -8.41
N LEU A 302 11.03 0.47 -7.10
CA LEU A 302 10.58 1.64 -6.37
C LEU A 302 11.57 2.04 -5.28
N GLN A 303 11.62 3.34 -4.99
CA GLN A 303 12.34 3.88 -3.83
C GLN A 303 11.50 4.92 -3.10
N ASN A 304 11.75 5.06 -1.80
CA ASN A 304 11.24 6.18 -1.02
C ASN A 304 12.17 7.39 -1.19
N VAL A 305 11.60 8.55 -1.54
CA VAL A 305 12.35 9.82 -1.69
C VAL A 305 11.89 10.87 -0.66
N GLY A 306 11.46 10.43 0.51
CA GLY A 306 10.95 11.26 1.60
C GLY A 306 9.43 11.36 1.60
N MET A 307 8.76 10.34 2.16
CA MET A 307 7.30 10.18 2.19
C MET A 307 6.63 10.22 0.82
N ARG A 308 7.35 9.84 -0.20
CA ARG A 308 6.86 9.67 -1.56
C ARG A 308 7.58 8.49 -2.22
N ILE A 309 6.83 7.62 -2.86
CA ILE A 309 7.39 6.53 -3.67
C ILE A 309 7.60 7.01 -5.09
N GLU A 310 8.75 6.70 -5.64
CA GLU A 310 9.07 6.91 -7.06
C GLU A 310 9.61 5.62 -7.65
N SER A 311 9.19 5.33 -8.88
CA SER A 311 9.82 4.28 -9.67
C SER A 311 11.16 4.76 -10.23
N VAL A 312 12.09 3.84 -10.40
CA VAL A 312 13.42 4.09 -10.95
C VAL A 312 13.62 3.35 -12.27
N PRO A 313 14.41 3.88 -13.20
CA PRO A 313 14.72 3.19 -14.45
C PRO A 313 15.33 1.82 -14.17
N VAL A 314 14.88 0.79 -14.89
CA VAL A 314 15.42 -0.56 -14.85
C VAL A 314 16.13 -0.88 -16.15
N VAL A 315 17.18 -1.69 -16.06
CA VAL A 315 17.90 -2.24 -17.20
C VAL A 315 17.85 -3.75 -17.05
N PHE A 316 17.37 -4.45 -18.06
CA PHE A 316 17.33 -5.91 -18.05
C PHE A 316 18.64 -6.51 -18.61
N GLU A 317 18.96 -7.72 -18.17
CA GLU A 317 20.09 -8.47 -18.69
C GLU A 317 19.77 -8.95 -20.11
N GLY A 318 20.67 -8.67 -21.02
CA GLY A 318 20.63 -9.13 -22.40
C GLY A 318 21.72 -10.16 -22.69
N PRO A 319 21.93 -10.52 -23.97
CA PRO A 319 23.02 -11.37 -24.38
C PRO A 319 24.35 -10.83 -23.88
N ASP A 320 25.26 -11.72 -23.46
CA ASP A 320 26.60 -11.39 -22.96
C ASP A 320 26.57 -10.44 -21.72
N SER A 321 25.51 -10.53 -20.91
CA SER A 321 25.29 -9.68 -19.72
C SER A 321 25.22 -8.19 -20.01
N ARG A 322 24.99 -7.77 -21.24
CA ARG A 322 24.76 -6.37 -21.60
C ARG A 322 23.40 -5.91 -21.08
N GLY A 323 23.35 -4.66 -20.66
CA GLY A 323 22.07 -4.03 -20.26
C GLY A 323 21.18 -3.76 -21.46
N ILE A 324 19.90 -4.08 -21.33
CA ILE A 324 18.81 -3.74 -22.28
C ILE A 324 17.86 -2.79 -21.57
N GLU A 325 17.73 -1.57 -22.09
CA GLU A 325 16.69 -0.64 -21.66
C GLU A 325 15.34 -1.11 -22.23
N PRO A 326 14.30 -1.28 -21.40
CA PRO A 326 12.99 -1.70 -21.87
C PRO A 326 12.34 -0.61 -22.74
N ALA A 327 11.77 -1.01 -23.86
CA ALA A 327 11.02 -0.12 -24.75
C ALA A 327 9.70 -0.76 -25.17
N MET A 328 8.65 0.07 -25.30
CA MET A 328 7.34 -0.38 -25.79
C MET A 328 7.48 -1.03 -27.17
N GLY A 329 6.85 -2.19 -27.36
CA GLY A 329 6.93 -2.98 -28.60
C GLY A 329 8.16 -3.86 -28.73
N GLN A 330 9.09 -3.79 -27.80
CA GLN A 330 10.29 -4.65 -27.79
C GLN A 330 9.93 -6.05 -27.28
N VAL A 331 10.58 -7.08 -27.84
CA VAL A 331 10.58 -8.44 -27.29
C VAL A 331 11.70 -8.54 -26.26
N LEU A 332 11.35 -8.83 -25.02
CA LEU A 332 12.28 -9.11 -23.94
C LEU A 332 12.50 -10.62 -23.83
N THR A 333 13.74 -11.06 -23.86
CA THR A 333 14.14 -12.47 -23.69
C THR A 333 14.87 -12.65 -22.38
N ALA A 334 14.59 -13.73 -21.65
CA ALA A 334 15.33 -14.09 -20.43
C ALA A 334 16.60 -14.90 -20.77
N TYR A 335 17.74 -14.47 -20.24
CA TYR A 335 19.05 -15.09 -20.40
C TYR A 335 19.57 -15.71 -19.10
#